data_84474ffeb8e47de8ec88f1bb2cd5bea0
#
_entry.id   84474ffeb8e47de8ec88f1bb2cd5bea0
#
_cell.length_a   1.000
_cell.length_b   1.000
_cell.length_c   1.000
_cell.angle_alpha   90.00
_cell.angle_beta   90.00
_cell.angle_gamma   90.00
#
_symmetry.space_group_name_H-M   'P 1'
#
loop_
_entity.id
_entity.type
_entity.pdbx_description
1 polymer ?
#
loop_
_entity_poly.entity_id
_entity_poly.type
_entity_poly.pdbx_seq_one_letter_code
_entity_poly.pdbx_strand_id
1 'polypeptide(L)'
;MRRRHAAAAALLGWVPAGSATGRAAPRPAQTKAAPGKPYGRRGDVLAAARTIALEHSLDTAWVEATLAQARHVPRVAQLIMPAANPLARNWRVYRARFVEPRRIEAGVRWWAEHAEWFDLAHERFGVPPEIVVGIVGVETYYGRLTGGFRALDALATLSFDFPSGRSNRSGFFRSELGHFLRLARREGWDSGAVMGSYAGAMGMPQFMPSSVLNYAIDFDDDGRIDLGASHADVIGSVAHFLAEHGWQRGMPTHYPIEPPANITERALLLVPDIVPSFTAAQLIERGARLDEPALQHEGSLALVELSNAEAPPTYVAGTQNFYALTRYNASSYYALAVVELGRAVAAGR
;
A
#
# COMPACT_ATOMS: atom_id res chain seq x y z
N MET A 1 0.76 27.75 -1.10
CA MET A 1 0.72 26.71 -2.16
C MET A 1 1.29 25.42 -1.57
N ARG A 2 0.45 24.55 -1.03
CA ARG A 2 0.87 23.26 -0.46
C ARG A 2 0.89 22.23 -1.58
N ARG A 3 2.08 21.71 -1.89
CA ARG A 3 2.27 20.63 -2.87
C ARG A 3 1.51 19.39 -2.38
N ARG A 4 0.52 18.95 -3.16
CA ARG A 4 -0.19 17.70 -2.96
C ARG A 4 0.78 16.55 -3.25
N HIS A 5 1.34 15.94 -2.22
CA HIS A 5 2.02 14.66 -2.37
C HIS A 5 0.94 13.61 -2.58
N ALA A 6 0.78 13.19 -3.83
CA ALA A 6 -0.07 12.06 -4.16
C ALA A 6 0.61 10.79 -3.63
N ALA A 7 0.08 10.22 -2.55
CA ALA A 7 0.49 8.92 -2.07
C ALA A 7 0.34 7.88 -3.18
N ALA A 8 1.34 7.04 -3.34
CA ALA A 8 1.33 5.95 -4.29
C ALA A 8 0.32 4.90 -3.84
N ALA A 9 -0.78 4.75 -4.56
CA ALA A 9 -1.63 3.59 -4.39
C ALA A 9 -0.87 2.34 -4.86
N ALA A 10 -0.36 1.53 -3.94
CA ALA A 10 0.06 0.18 -4.22
C ALA A 10 -1.20 -0.62 -4.60
N LEU A 11 -1.41 -0.79 -5.89
CA LEU A 11 -2.54 -1.57 -6.41
C LEU A 11 -2.16 -3.05 -6.27
N LEU A 12 -2.62 -3.70 -5.19
CA LEU A 12 -2.61 -5.15 -5.08
C LEU A 12 -3.33 -5.76 -6.30
N GLY A 13 -2.57 -6.51 -7.10
CA GLY A 13 -3.06 -7.14 -8.31
C GLY A 13 -4.23 -8.08 -8.02
N TRP A 14 -5.36 -7.83 -8.65
CA TRP A 14 -6.54 -8.66 -8.63
C TRP A 14 -6.28 -9.97 -9.40
N VAL A 15 -6.32 -11.11 -8.69
CA VAL A 15 -6.39 -12.44 -9.31
C VAL A 15 -7.87 -12.81 -9.39
N PRO A 16 -8.44 -13.13 -10.56
CA PRO A 16 -9.85 -13.51 -10.68
C PRO A 16 -10.14 -14.79 -9.90
N ALA A 17 -11.18 -14.75 -9.05
CA ALA A 17 -11.70 -15.92 -8.38
C ALA A 17 -12.50 -16.76 -9.39
N GLY A 18 -11.96 -17.89 -9.82
CA GLY A 18 -12.74 -18.95 -10.43
C GLY A 18 -13.64 -19.60 -9.38
N SER A 19 -14.91 -19.79 -9.71
CA SER A 19 -15.86 -20.56 -8.93
C SER A 19 -15.32 -21.98 -8.73
N ALA A 20 -15.08 -22.35 -7.47
CA ALA A 20 -14.59 -23.67 -7.12
C ALA A 20 -15.59 -24.41 -6.22
N THR A 21 -16.43 -25.20 -6.87
CA THR A 21 -16.88 -26.48 -6.30
C THR A 21 -15.91 -27.54 -6.83
N GLY A 22 -15.10 -28.13 -5.96
CA GLY A 22 -14.24 -29.25 -6.36
C GLY A 22 -12.77 -29.08 -5.94
N ARG A 23 -12.27 -30.07 -5.21
CA ARG A 23 -10.91 -30.53 -4.93
C ARG A 23 -9.78 -29.57 -5.42
N ALA A 24 -9.06 -28.99 -4.47
CA ALA A 24 -7.95 -28.07 -4.72
C ALA A 24 -6.93 -28.65 -5.72
N ALA A 25 -6.96 -28.13 -6.94
CA ALA A 25 -5.86 -28.30 -7.89
C ALA A 25 -4.65 -27.46 -7.42
N PRO A 26 -3.40 -27.94 -7.61
CA PRO A 26 -2.23 -27.17 -7.27
C PRO A 26 -2.25 -25.86 -8.06
N ARG A 27 -2.06 -24.72 -7.34
CA ARG A 27 -1.90 -23.41 -7.97
C ARG A 27 -0.82 -23.51 -9.04
N PRO A 28 -1.08 -23.03 -10.26
CA PRO A 28 -0.02 -22.93 -11.26
C PRO A 28 1.08 -22.06 -10.67
N ALA A 29 2.32 -22.57 -10.66
CA ALA A 29 3.50 -21.80 -10.36
C ALA A 29 3.43 -20.49 -11.14
N GLN A 30 3.70 -19.34 -10.50
CA GLN A 30 3.77 -18.06 -11.17
C GLN A 30 4.81 -18.19 -12.28
N THR A 31 4.36 -18.40 -13.51
CA THR A 31 5.25 -18.43 -14.67
C THR A 31 5.95 -17.08 -14.72
N LYS A 32 7.27 -17.08 -14.51
CA LYS A 32 8.11 -15.90 -14.72
C LYS A 32 7.77 -15.37 -16.12
N ALA A 33 7.25 -14.15 -16.18
CA ALA A 33 6.96 -13.51 -17.47
C ALA A 33 8.24 -13.52 -18.30
N ALA A 34 8.13 -13.95 -19.56
CA ALA A 34 9.27 -13.93 -20.45
C ALA A 34 9.86 -12.51 -20.51
N PRO A 35 11.18 -12.34 -20.35
CA PRO A 35 11.80 -11.02 -20.36
C PRO A 35 11.57 -10.37 -21.73
N GLY A 36 10.96 -9.18 -21.72
CA GLY A 36 10.75 -8.38 -22.92
C GLY A 36 12.05 -7.89 -23.55
N LYS A 37 11.93 -7.13 -24.64
CA LYS A 37 13.11 -6.51 -25.28
C LYS A 37 13.72 -5.45 -24.35
N PRO A 38 15.07 -5.34 -24.29
CA PRO A 38 15.73 -4.25 -23.58
C PRO A 38 15.37 -2.89 -24.20
N TYR A 39 15.35 -1.86 -23.36
CA TYR A 39 15.13 -0.48 -23.82
C TYR A 39 16.30 0.01 -24.68
N GLY A 40 17.52 -0.46 -24.40
CA GLY A 40 18.70 -0.12 -25.19
C GLY A 40 18.95 1.39 -25.19
N ARG A 41 19.21 1.92 -26.39
CA ARG A 41 19.50 3.35 -26.59
C ARG A 41 18.29 4.13 -27.13
N ARG A 42 17.08 3.81 -26.72
CA ARG A 42 15.87 4.54 -27.09
C ARG A 42 16.00 6.02 -26.65
N GLY A 43 15.71 6.96 -27.52
CA GLY A 43 16.03 8.38 -27.32
C GLY A 43 15.34 9.00 -26.09
N ASP A 44 14.07 8.65 -25.82
CA ASP A 44 13.34 9.11 -24.65
C ASP A 44 13.89 8.54 -23.33
N VAL A 45 14.42 7.30 -23.36
CA VAL A 45 15.08 6.66 -22.20
C VAL A 45 16.41 7.36 -21.89
N LEU A 46 17.21 7.68 -22.92
CA LEU A 46 18.47 8.44 -22.74
C LEU A 46 18.21 9.86 -22.24
N ALA A 47 17.18 10.53 -22.73
CA ALA A 47 16.79 11.84 -22.22
C ALA A 47 16.39 11.78 -20.73
N ALA A 48 15.57 10.77 -20.36
CA ALA A 48 15.19 10.54 -18.97
C ALA A 48 16.39 10.18 -18.10
N ALA A 49 17.34 9.38 -18.60
CA ALA A 49 18.57 9.03 -17.87
C ALA A 49 19.36 10.27 -17.44
N ARG A 50 19.53 11.23 -18.33
CA ARG A 50 20.22 12.49 -18.05
C ARG A 50 19.49 13.33 -16.99
N THR A 51 18.16 13.41 -17.09
CA THR A 51 17.33 14.12 -16.10
C THR A 51 17.44 13.46 -14.73
N ILE A 52 17.30 12.13 -14.64
CA ILE A 52 17.42 11.37 -13.40
C ILE A 52 18.83 11.52 -12.80
N ALA A 53 19.89 11.43 -13.63
CA ALA A 53 21.25 11.60 -13.17
C ALA A 53 21.46 12.98 -12.52
N LEU A 54 20.94 14.03 -13.14
CA LEU A 54 21.03 15.39 -12.62
C LEU A 54 20.22 15.55 -11.31
N GLU A 55 18.95 15.12 -11.29
CA GLU A 55 18.06 15.26 -10.13
C GLU A 55 18.55 14.52 -8.90
N HIS A 56 19.19 13.38 -9.10
CA HIS A 56 19.66 12.50 -8.00
C HIS A 56 21.17 12.51 -7.79
N SER A 57 21.92 13.38 -8.48
CA SER A 57 23.39 13.48 -8.40
C SER A 57 24.09 12.14 -8.68
N LEU A 58 23.64 11.43 -9.72
CA LEU A 58 24.18 10.15 -10.15
C LEU A 58 25.07 10.32 -11.38
N ASP A 59 26.01 9.38 -11.58
CA ASP A 59 26.79 9.32 -12.80
C ASP A 59 25.90 9.02 -14.02
N THR A 60 25.94 9.90 -15.02
CA THR A 60 25.05 9.80 -16.19
C THR A 60 25.31 8.54 -17.00
N ALA A 61 26.59 8.13 -17.15
CA ALA A 61 26.93 6.95 -17.94
C ALA A 61 26.43 5.66 -17.25
N TRP A 62 26.51 5.62 -15.92
CA TRP A 62 25.96 4.53 -15.12
C TRP A 62 24.44 4.45 -15.23
N VAL A 63 23.72 5.59 -15.15
CA VAL A 63 22.25 5.62 -15.29
C VAL A 63 21.85 5.18 -16.70
N GLU A 64 22.51 5.70 -17.75
CA GLU A 64 22.25 5.28 -19.15
C GLU A 64 22.48 3.78 -19.33
N ALA A 65 23.59 3.24 -18.83
CA ALA A 65 23.91 1.81 -18.93
C ALA A 65 22.90 0.94 -18.18
N THR A 66 22.47 1.37 -16.99
CA THR A 66 21.48 0.64 -16.18
C THR A 66 20.10 0.63 -16.85
N LEU A 67 19.62 1.79 -17.34
CA LEU A 67 18.34 1.87 -18.03
C LEU A 67 18.35 1.15 -19.38
N ALA A 68 19.50 1.09 -20.08
CA ALA A 68 19.63 0.32 -21.30
C ALA A 68 19.39 -1.19 -21.11
N GLN A 69 19.65 -1.72 -19.90
CA GLN A 69 19.42 -3.12 -19.53
C GLN A 69 17.99 -3.40 -19.04
N ALA A 70 17.24 -2.35 -18.66
CA ALA A 70 15.84 -2.48 -18.29
C ALA A 70 15.02 -3.03 -19.48
N ARG A 71 13.99 -3.82 -19.19
CA ARG A 71 13.20 -4.52 -20.19
C ARG A 71 11.74 -4.12 -20.13
N HIS A 72 11.12 -3.94 -21.28
CA HIS A 72 9.68 -3.79 -21.36
C HIS A 72 8.97 -5.09 -20.96
N VAL A 73 8.04 -5.02 -20.00
CA VAL A 73 7.27 -6.19 -19.52
C VAL A 73 5.79 -5.97 -19.79
N PRO A 74 5.22 -6.55 -20.87
CA PRO A 74 3.80 -6.35 -21.22
C PRO A 74 2.83 -6.70 -20.09
N ARG A 75 3.18 -7.71 -19.29
CA ARG A 75 2.36 -8.11 -18.13
C ARG A 75 2.24 -7.02 -17.07
N VAL A 76 3.26 -6.21 -16.88
CA VAL A 76 3.23 -5.03 -16.00
C VAL A 76 2.18 -4.02 -16.49
N ALA A 77 2.20 -3.69 -17.78
CA ALA A 77 1.23 -2.80 -18.40
C ALA A 77 -0.21 -3.33 -18.30
N GLN A 78 -0.41 -4.65 -18.34
CA GLN A 78 -1.73 -5.25 -18.13
C GLN A 78 -2.19 -5.16 -16.67
N LEU A 79 -1.28 -5.45 -15.72
CA LEU A 79 -1.61 -5.50 -14.29
C LEU A 79 -1.90 -4.13 -13.70
N ILE A 80 -1.33 -3.05 -14.25
CA ILE A 80 -1.58 -1.68 -13.79
C ILE A 80 -2.98 -1.18 -14.18
N MET A 81 -3.64 -1.81 -15.17
CA MET A 81 -4.98 -1.42 -15.59
C MET A 81 -6.03 -1.74 -14.52
N PRO A 82 -7.06 -0.89 -14.35
CA PRO A 82 -8.17 -1.21 -13.47
C PRO A 82 -8.82 -2.54 -13.87
N ALA A 83 -9.32 -3.27 -12.87
CA ALA A 83 -10.11 -4.47 -13.14
C ALA A 83 -11.33 -4.13 -14.00
N ALA A 84 -11.57 -4.90 -15.04
CA ALA A 84 -12.67 -4.70 -16.00
C ALA A 84 -14.08 -4.88 -15.38
N ASN A 85 -14.19 -5.40 -14.14
CA ASN A 85 -15.46 -5.73 -13.51
C ASN A 85 -15.86 -4.68 -12.47
N PRO A 86 -17.00 -3.96 -12.64
CA PRO A 86 -17.57 -3.05 -11.63
C PRO A 86 -17.90 -3.72 -10.29
N LEU A 87 -18.14 -5.04 -10.25
CA LEU A 87 -18.31 -5.84 -9.02
C LEU A 87 -17.03 -5.89 -8.15
N ALA A 88 -15.94 -5.28 -8.61
CA ALA A 88 -14.70 -5.12 -7.84
C ALA A 88 -14.88 -4.27 -6.56
N ARG A 89 -15.93 -3.44 -6.48
CA ARG A 89 -16.27 -2.65 -5.28
C ARG A 89 -17.26 -3.41 -4.41
N ASN A 90 -16.84 -4.52 -3.84
CA ASN A 90 -17.60 -5.27 -2.86
C ASN A 90 -16.73 -5.51 -1.63
N TRP A 91 -17.03 -4.82 -0.54
CA TRP A 91 -16.28 -4.90 0.69
C TRP A 91 -16.23 -6.32 1.26
N ARG A 92 -17.35 -7.03 1.28
CA ARG A 92 -17.40 -8.40 1.82
C ARG A 92 -16.45 -9.33 1.06
N VAL A 93 -16.43 -9.23 -0.27
CA VAL A 93 -15.54 -10.01 -1.12
C VAL A 93 -14.09 -9.57 -0.95
N TYR A 94 -13.82 -8.27 -0.84
CA TYR A 94 -12.48 -7.74 -0.61
C TYR A 94 -11.93 -8.20 0.74
N ARG A 95 -12.71 -8.03 1.81
CA ARG A 95 -12.39 -8.46 3.16
C ARG A 95 -12.02 -9.94 3.23
N ALA A 96 -12.84 -10.82 2.63
CA ALA A 96 -12.64 -12.27 2.66
C ALA A 96 -11.32 -12.74 2.01
N ARG A 97 -10.63 -11.90 1.23
CA ARG A 97 -9.32 -12.23 0.66
C ARG A 97 -8.19 -12.13 1.68
N PHE A 98 -8.37 -11.31 2.70
CA PHE A 98 -7.34 -11.00 3.67
C PHE A 98 -7.67 -11.56 5.05
N VAL A 99 -8.93 -11.41 5.48
CA VAL A 99 -9.39 -11.91 6.77
C VAL A 99 -9.85 -13.36 6.61
N GLU A 100 -8.87 -14.28 6.58
CA GLU A 100 -9.09 -15.72 6.39
C GLU A 100 -8.20 -16.54 7.35
N PRO A 101 -8.62 -17.76 7.77
CA PRO A 101 -7.99 -18.49 8.86
C PRO A 101 -6.48 -18.67 8.72
N ARG A 102 -6.00 -19.07 7.55
CA ARG A 102 -4.57 -19.35 7.32
C ARG A 102 -3.70 -18.10 7.46
N ARG A 103 -4.23 -16.94 7.04
CA ARG A 103 -3.51 -15.65 7.16
C ARG A 103 -3.51 -15.17 8.61
N ILE A 104 -4.63 -15.35 9.32
CA ILE A 104 -4.73 -15.05 10.76
C ILE A 104 -3.73 -15.91 11.54
N GLU A 105 -3.73 -17.23 11.36
CA GLU A 105 -2.78 -18.13 12.00
C GLU A 105 -1.32 -17.78 11.70
N ALA A 106 -1.02 -17.40 10.45
CA ALA A 106 0.32 -16.96 10.08
C ALA A 106 0.70 -15.66 10.78
N GLY A 107 -0.25 -14.72 10.92
CA GLY A 107 -0.05 -13.47 11.64
C GLY A 107 0.18 -13.66 13.13
N VAL A 108 -0.57 -14.57 13.77
CA VAL A 108 -0.37 -14.93 15.19
C VAL A 108 1.05 -15.44 15.41
N ARG A 109 1.53 -16.36 14.55
CA ARG A 109 2.92 -16.87 14.66
C ARG A 109 3.94 -15.76 14.41
N TRP A 110 3.79 -14.98 13.35
CA TRP A 110 4.72 -13.93 13.00
C TRP A 110 4.82 -12.86 14.10
N TRP A 111 3.70 -12.48 14.70
CA TRP A 111 3.71 -11.56 15.84
C TRP A 111 4.39 -12.17 17.08
N ALA A 112 4.12 -13.44 17.37
CA ALA A 112 4.75 -14.12 18.52
C ALA A 112 6.28 -14.23 18.35
N GLU A 113 6.74 -14.56 17.14
CA GLU A 113 8.16 -14.69 16.79
C GLU A 113 8.95 -13.37 16.86
N HIS A 114 8.26 -12.22 16.75
CA HIS A 114 8.88 -10.88 16.68
C HIS A 114 8.29 -9.91 17.69
N ALA A 115 7.77 -10.41 18.82
CA ALA A 115 7.01 -9.62 19.80
C ALA A 115 7.79 -8.40 20.31
N GLU A 116 9.09 -8.56 20.56
CA GLU A 116 9.97 -7.48 21.04
C GLU A 116 10.01 -6.27 20.10
N TRP A 117 10.06 -6.51 18.78
CA TRP A 117 10.09 -5.45 17.78
C TRP A 117 8.75 -4.73 17.66
N PHE A 118 7.65 -5.46 17.83
CA PHE A 118 6.32 -4.87 17.88
C PHE A 118 6.14 -3.96 19.11
N ASP A 119 6.60 -4.42 20.28
CA ASP A 119 6.52 -3.66 21.52
C ASP A 119 7.37 -2.39 21.43
N LEU A 120 8.60 -2.50 20.95
CA LEU A 120 9.50 -1.37 20.72
C LEU A 120 8.92 -0.37 19.70
N ALA A 121 8.35 -0.85 18.59
CA ALA A 121 7.71 0.01 17.58
C ALA A 121 6.48 0.72 18.16
N HIS A 122 5.67 0.04 18.99
CA HIS A 122 4.56 0.65 19.69
C HIS A 122 5.03 1.71 20.68
N GLU A 123 6.07 1.42 21.46
CA GLU A 123 6.65 2.38 22.38
C GLU A 123 7.18 3.62 21.65
N ARG A 124 7.92 3.44 20.57
CA ARG A 124 8.57 4.53 19.85
C ARG A 124 7.61 5.37 19.02
N PHE A 125 6.71 4.74 18.28
CA PHE A 125 5.86 5.41 17.28
C PHE A 125 4.38 5.49 17.66
N GLY A 126 3.94 4.82 18.73
CA GLY A 126 2.54 4.81 19.16
C GLY A 126 1.60 4.01 18.25
N VAL A 127 2.13 3.25 17.31
CA VAL A 127 1.34 2.41 16.39
C VAL A 127 1.10 1.05 17.06
N PRO A 128 -0.17 0.63 17.25
CA PRO A 128 -0.44 -0.67 17.86
C PRO A 128 0.07 -1.84 16.99
N PRO A 129 0.58 -2.92 17.60
CA PRO A 129 1.07 -4.10 16.90
C PRO A 129 0.10 -4.68 15.88
N GLU A 130 -1.21 -4.71 16.19
CA GLU A 130 -2.25 -5.22 15.29
C GLU A 130 -2.33 -4.42 13.98
N ILE A 131 -1.96 -3.15 13.98
CA ILE A 131 -1.96 -2.34 12.74
C ILE A 131 -0.78 -2.73 11.86
N VAL A 132 0.41 -2.87 12.44
CA VAL A 132 1.62 -3.27 11.71
C VAL A 132 1.47 -4.69 11.15
N VAL A 133 1.01 -5.65 11.96
CA VAL A 133 0.77 -7.02 11.50
C VAL A 133 -0.32 -7.07 10.43
N GLY A 134 -1.34 -6.23 10.53
CA GLY A 134 -2.38 -6.07 9.53
C GLY A 134 -1.83 -5.61 8.18
N ILE A 135 -0.97 -4.57 8.17
CA ILE A 135 -0.33 -4.06 6.96
C ILE A 135 0.53 -5.14 6.31
N VAL A 136 1.50 -5.72 7.01
CA VAL A 136 2.42 -6.72 6.42
C VAL A 136 1.65 -7.98 6.01
N GLY A 137 0.60 -8.32 6.75
CA GLY A 137 -0.31 -9.40 6.40
C GLY A 137 -1.07 -9.15 5.10
N VAL A 138 -1.59 -7.96 4.88
CA VAL A 138 -2.30 -7.57 3.64
C VAL A 138 -1.32 -7.47 2.47
N GLU A 139 -0.18 -6.82 2.66
CA GLU A 139 0.80 -6.55 1.58
C GLU A 139 1.43 -7.83 1.05
N THR A 140 2.04 -8.62 1.91
CA THR A 140 2.88 -9.73 1.45
C THR A 140 2.61 -11.06 2.12
N TYR A 141 1.54 -11.17 2.92
CA TYR A 141 1.30 -12.39 3.69
C TYR A 141 2.53 -12.73 4.57
N TYR A 142 3.00 -11.72 5.30
CA TYR A 142 4.18 -11.80 6.17
C TYR A 142 5.45 -12.26 5.42
N GLY A 143 5.74 -11.60 4.30
CA GLY A 143 6.93 -11.83 3.48
C GLY A 143 6.84 -12.98 2.47
N ARG A 144 5.72 -13.74 2.41
CA ARG A 144 5.58 -14.89 1.49
C ARG A 144 5.32 -14.50 0.04
N LEU A 145 4.88 -13.27 -0.23
CA LEU A 145 4.42 -12.79 -1.54
C LEU A 145 4.97 -11.38 -1.83
N THR A 146 6.28 -11.23 -1.90
CA THR A 146 6.95 -9.93 -2.07
C THR A 146 7.01 -9.42 -3.51
N GLY A 147 6.48 -10.18 -4.47
CA GLY A 147 6.46 -9.83 -5.88
C GLY A 147 7.41 -10.68 -6.73
N GLY A 148 7.16 -10.73 -8.04
CA GLY A 148 7.90 -11.59 -8.98
C GLY A 148 8.45 -10.83 -10.19
N PHE A 149 8.52 -9.50 -10.14
CA PHE A 149 9.05 -8.66 -11.20
C PHE A 149 10.37 -8.03 -10.78
N ARG A 150 11.29 -7.86 -11.72
CA ARG A 150 12.44 -6.99 -11.48
C ARG A 150 11.92 -5.55 -11.31
N ALA A 151 12.26 -4.90 -10.20
CA ALA A 151 11.78 -3.55 -9.90
C ALA A 151 12.19 -2.56 -11.00
N LEU A 152 13.42 -2.67 -11.50
CA LEU A 152 13.92 -1.88 -12.64
C LEU A 152 13.01 -2.01 -13.87
N ASP A 153 12.64 -3.23 -14.24
CA ASP A 153 11.82 -3.49 -15.44
C ASP A 153 10.38 -2.98 -15.26
N ALA A 154 9.81 -3.20 -14.07
CA ALA A 154 8.46 -2.74 -13.75
C ALA A 154 8.37 -1.20 -13.78
N LEU A 155 9.28 -0.52 -13.11
CA LEU A 155 9.35 0.94 -13.08
C LEU A 155 9.65 1.53 -14.46
N ALA A 156 10.59 0.96 -15.23
CA ALA A 156 10.89 1.39 -16.58
C ALA A 156 9.68 1.21 -17.52
N THR A 157 8.99 0.07 -17.46
CA THR A 157 7.79 -0.19 -18.27
C THR A 157 6.72 0.88 -17.99
N LEU A 158 6.43 1.19 -16.72
CA LEU A 158 5.43 2.18 -16.35
C LEU A 158 5.89 3.63 -16.57
N SER A 159 7.20 3.86 -16.68
CA SER A 159 7.77 5.19 -16.98
C SER A 159 7.71 5.53 -18.47
N PHE A 160 7.96 4.54 -19.33
CA PHE A 160 8.20 4.77 -20.75
C PHE A 160 7.10 4.24 -21.66
N ASP A 161 6.34 3.24 -21.21
CA ASP A 161 5.29 2.56 -21.98
C ASP A 161 4.01 2.40 -21.14
N PHE A 162 3.62 3.48 -20.43
CA PHE A 162 2.40 3.48 -19.62
C PHE A 162 1.18 3.23 -20.52
N PRO A 163 0.29 2.26 -20.18
CA PRO A 163 -0.82 1.92 -21.05
C PRO A 163 -1.86 3.03 -21.17
N SER A 164 -2.48 3.15 -22.33
CA SER A 164 -3.65 3.99 -22.57
C SER A 164 -4.89 3.45 -21.86
N GLY A 165 -5.96 4.25 -21.74
CA GLY A 165 -7.24 3.82 -21.16
C GLY A 165 -7.37 4.10 -19.66
N ARG A 166 -6.41 4.78 -19.05
CA ARG A 166 -6.48 5.35 -17.69
C ARG A 166 -5.69 6.65 -17.59
N SER A 167 -5.84 7.40 -16.48
CA SER A 167 -5.04 8.59 -16.21
C SER A 167 -3.55 8.26 -16.28
N ASN A 168 -2.81 8.99 -17.10
CA ASN A 168 -1.38 8.76 -17.31
C ASN A 168 -0.60 9.07 -16.01
N ARG A 169 0.13 8.07 -15.50
CA ARG A 169 0.99 8.17 -14.32
C ARG A 169 2.47 7.93 -14.64
N SER A 170 2.87 8.00 -15.90
CA SER A 170 4.26 7.75 -16.30
C SER A 170 5.25 8.68 -15.59
N GLY A 171 4.88 9.95 -15.37
CA GLY A 171 5.70 10.89 -14.61
C GLY A 171 5.95 10.46 -13.16
N PHE A 172 4.93 9.92 -12.48
CA PHE A 172 5.07 9.34 -11.15
C PHE A 172 6.06 8.16 -11.16
N PHE A 173 5.88 7.20 -12.07
CA PHE A 173 6.76 6.03 -12.14
C PHE A 173 8.19 6.40 -12.57
N ARG A 174 8.36 7.46 -13.35
CA ARG A 174 9.69 7.99 -13.69
C ARG A 174 10.40 8.58 -12.48
N SER A 175 9.69 9.30 -11.63
CA SER A 175 10.23 9.75 -10.34
C SER A 175 10.61 8.59 -9.45
N GLU A 176 9.75 7.56 -9.34
CA GLU A 176 10.07 6.35 -8.57
C GLU A 176 11.26 5.57 -9.14
N LEU A 177 11.41 5.54 -10.46
CA LEU A 177 12.58 4.97 -11.12
C LEU A 177 13.87 5.71 -10.73
N GLY A 178 13.83 7.05 -10.67
CA GLY A 178 14.94 7.87 -10.17
C GLY A 178 15.30 7.55 -8.71
N HIS A 179 14.29 7.47 -7.84
CA HIS A 179 14.49 7.05 -6.44
C HIS A 179 15.06 5.64 -6.33
N PHE A 180 14.59 4.70 -7.16
CA PHE A 180 15.13 3.34 -7.21
C PHE A 180 16.61 3.31 -7.59
N LEU A 181 17.02 4.06 -8.60
CA LEU A 181 18.41 4.14 -9.03
C LEU A 181 19.29 4.79 -7.94
N ARG A 182 18.77 5.83 -7.27
CA ARG A 182 19.45 6.43 -6.12
C ARG A 182 19.65 5.42 -4.98
N LEU A 183 18.63 4.63 -4.65
CA LEU A 183 18.72 3.55 -3.66
C LEU A 183 19.76 2.52 -4.07
N ALA A 184 19.63 1.97 -5.29
CA ALA A 184 20.54 0.95 -5.78
C ALA A 184 22.01 1.41 -5.73
N ARG A 185 22.26 2.69 -6.04
CA ARG A 185 23.60 3.27 -5.97
C ARG A 185 24.10 3.43 -4.54
N ARG A 186 23.23 3.91 -3.62
CA ARG A 186 23.53 4.10 -2.21
C ARG A 186 23.86 2.78 -1.51
N GLU A 187 23.03 1.77 -1.76
CA GLU A 187 23.13 0.47 -1.09
C GLU A 187 24.07 -0.52 -1.82
N GLY A 188 24.65 -0.13 -2.96
CA GLY A 188 25.50 -1.02 -3.76
C GLY A 188 24.74 -2.20 -4.38
N TRP A 189 23.43 -2.09 -4.58
CA TRP A 189 22.62 -3.18 -5.14
C TRP A 189 22.90 -3.41 -6.63
N ASP A 190 22.85 -4.68 -7.05
CA ASP A 190 22.63 -4.99 -8.46
C ASP A 190 21.19 -4.61 -8.82
N SER A 191 21.02 -3.46 -9.50
CA SER A 191 19.71 -2.95 -9.94
C SER A 191 18.91 -3.97 -10.75
N GLY A 192 19.60 -4.92 -11.40
CA GLY A 192 18.99 -5.99 -12.16
C GLY A 192 18.48 -7.16 -11.33
N ALA A 193 18.88 -7.28 -10.07
CA ALA A 193 18.51 -8.39 -9.18
C ALA A 193 17.37 -8.05 -8.22
N VAL A 194 17.10 -6.76 -7.95
CA VAL A 194 16.06 -6.34 -7.01
C VAL A 194 14.68 -6.73 -7.51
N MET A 195 13.97 -7.53 -6.71
CA MET A 195 12.63 -8.01 -7.02
C MET A 195 11.57 -7.19 -6.28
N GLY A 196 10.39 -7.09 -6.89
CA GLY A 196 9.27 -6.35 -6.31
C GLY A 196 7.95 -6.65 -6.99
N SER A 197 6.93 -5.83 -6.72
CA SER A 197 5.62 -5.91 -7.36
C SER A 197 5.67 -5.44 -8.82
N TYR A 198 4.57 -5.67 -9.55
CA TYR A 198 4.40 -5.13 -10.90
C TYR A 198 4.43 -3.58 -10.96
N ALA A 199 4.23 -2.91 -9.82
CA ALA A 199 4.32 -1.45 -9.70
C ALA A 199 5.69 -0.97 -9.18
N GLY A 200 6.64 -1.88 -8.92
CA GLY A 200 7.97 -1.55 -8.42
C GLY A 200 8.06 -1.36 -6.90
N ALA A 201 7.03 -1.75 -6.14
CA ALA A 201 7.08 -1.77 -4.68
C ALA A 201 7.95 -2.93 -4.19
N MET A 202 8.70 -2.73 -3.10
CA MET A 202 9.78 -3.62 -2.67
C MET A 202 9.62 -4.09 -1.23
N GLY A 203 10.18 -5.26 -0.94
CA GLY A 203 10.26 -5.84 0.40
C GLY A 203 8.94 -6.32 0.98
N MET A 204 8.95 -6.74 2.24
CA MET A 204 7.75 -7.19 2.95
C MET A 204 6.70 -6.08 3.11
N PRO A 205 7.07 -4.81 3.35
CA PRO A 205 6.11 -3.72 3.51
C PRO A 205 5.62 -3.16 2.17
N GLN A 206 6.12 -3.63 1.03
CA GLN A 206 5.76 -3.15 -0.31
C GLN A 206 5.92 -1.62 -0.45
N PHE A 207 7.03 -1.10 0.07
CA PHE A 207 7.36 0.31 -0.08
C PHE A 207 7.76 0.65 -1.51
N MET A 208 7.26 1.79 -2.01
CA MET A 208 7.80 2.39 -3.22
C MET A 208 9.22 2.92 -2.95
N PRO A 209 10.09 3.04 -3.96
CA PRO A 209 11.46 3.52 -3.77
C PRO A 209 11.56 4.84 -3.00
N SER A 210 10.68 5.80 -3.27
CA SER A 210 10.60 7.05 -2.50
C SER A 210 10.23 6.82 -1.03
N SER A 211 9.35 5.86 -0.74
CA SER A 211 8.98 5.51 0.63
C SER A 211 10.14 4.84 1.37
N VAL A 212 10.93 4.00 0.70
CA VAL A 212 12.17 3.44 1.30
C VAL A 212 13.13 4.55 1.68
N LEU A 213 13.36 5.53 0.78
CA LEU A 213 14.25 6.65 1.06
C LEU A 213 13.82 7.53 2.23
N ASN A 214 12.51 7.70 2.42
CA ASN A 214 11.96 8.67 3.37
C ASN A 214 11.57 8.05 4.71
N TYR A 215 11.21 6.77 4.74
CA TYR A 215 10.56 6.17 5.91
C TYR A 215 11.16 4.85 6.38
N ALA A 216 11.99 4.18 5.55
CA ALA A 216 12.67 2.98 6.00
C ALA A 216 13.76 3.33 7.00
N ILE A 217 13.88 2.53 8.05
CA ILE A 217 14.85 2.72 9.14
C ILE A 217 15.52 1.38 9.45
N ASP A 218 16.78 1.47 9.84
CA ASP A 218 17.53 0.42 10.52
C ASP A 218 17.01 0.37 11.97
N PHE A 219 16.19 -0.63 12.26
CA PHE A 219 15.46 -0.69 13.53
C PHE A 219 16.11 -1.62 14.55
N ASP A 220 16.98 -2.51 14.10
CA ASP A 220 17.81 -3.39 14.93
C ASP A 220 19.25 -2.89 15.11
N ASP A 221 19.57 -1.69 14.54
CA ASP A 221 20.86 -1.01 14.62
C ASP A 221 22.02 -1.89 14.10
N ASP A 222 21.77 -2.75 13.08
CA ASP A 222 22.82 -3.60 12.47
C ASP A 222 23.66 -2.85 11.42
N GLY A 223 23.34 -1.60 11.13
CA GLY A 223 24.00 -0.73 10.18
C GLY A 223 23.42 -0.84 8.75
N ARG A 224 22.29 -1.50 8.55
CA ARG A 224 21.63 -1.69 7.27
C ARG A 224 20.13 -1.51 7.39
N ILE A 225 19.49 -1.26 6.25
CA ILE A 225 18.02 -1.30 6.12
C ILE A 225 17.67 -2.44 5.18
N ASP A 226 17.14 -3.54 5.70
CA ASP A 226 16.75 -4.70 4.91
C ASP A 226 15.26 -5.00 5.03
N LEU A 227 14.44 -4.37 4.20
CA LEU A 227 13.00 -4.61 4.13
C LEU A 227 12.63 -5.97 3.51
N GLY A 228 13.61 -6.72 3.04
CA GLY A 228 13.41 -8.06 2.46
C GLY A 228 13.57 -9.19 3.48
N ALA A 229 14.52 -9.05 4.42
CA ALA A 229 14.90 -10.11 5.36
C ALA A 229 14.86 -9.70 6.84
N SER A 230 15.15 -8.43 7.21
CA SER A 230 15.03 -7.98 8.60
C SER A 230 13.57 -7.71 8.96
N HIS A 231 13.02 -8.54 9.84
CA HIS A 231 11.66 -8.32 10.37
C HIS A 231 11.60 -7.09 11.29
N ALA A 232 12.71 -6.77 11.99
CA ALA A 232 12.84 -5.57 12.80
C ALA A 232 12.65 -4.31 11.94
N ASP A 233 13.44 -4.18 10.86
CA ASP A 233 13.36 -3.05 9.94
C ASP A 233 11.97 -2.91 9.33
N VAL A 234 11.36 -4.03 8.96
CA VAL A 234 10.00 -4.05 8.40
C VAL A 234 9.01 -3.48 9.40
N ILE A 235 9.02 -3.98 10.65
CA ILE A 235 8.09 -3.55 11.71
C ILE A 235 8.33 -2.08 12.05
N GLY A 236 9.58 -1.70 12.29
CA GLY A 236 9.97 -0.33 12.59
C GLY A 236 9.61 0.65 11.47
N SER A 237 9.95 0.31 10.22
CA SER A 237 9.68 1.17 9.06
C SER A 237 8.19 1.35 8.78
N VAL A 238 7.37 0.31 8.96
CA VAL A 238 5.90 0.42 8.81
C VAL A 238 5.33 1.35 9.88
N ALA A 239 5.75 1.20 11.14
CA ALA A 239 5.30 2.06 12.23
C ALA A 239 5.77 3.51 12.03
N HIS A 240 7.03 3.72 11.64
CA HIS A 240 7.58 5.03 11.31
C HIS A 240 6.82 5.71 10.16
N PHE A 241 6.52 4.96 9.08
CA PHE A 241 5.70 5.48 7.98
C PHE A 241 4.35 6.05 8.47
N LEU A 242 3.65 5.32 9.33
CA LEU A 242 2.37 5.79 9.85
C LEU A 242 2.52 7.01 10.76
N ALA A 243 3.54 7.05 11.61
CA ALA A 243 3.84 8.19 12.46
C ALA A 243 4.09 9.46 11.63
N GLU A 244 4.92 9.37 10.59
CA GLU A 244 5.20 10.49 9.66
C GLU A 244 3.96 10.93 8.85
N HIS A 245 2.97 10.06 8.74
CA HIS A 245 1.69 10.38 8.09
C HIS A 245 0.58 10.80 9.08
N GLY A 246 0.94 11.14 10.30
CA GLY A 246 0.04 11.73 11.29
C GLY A 246 -0.74 10.71 12.09
N TRP A 247 -0.19 9.51 12.30
CA TRP A 247 -0.73 8.57 13.28
C TRP A 247 -0.72 9.17 14.68
N GLN A 248 -1.81 9.04 15.41
CA GLN A 248 -1.95 9.54 16.77
C GLN A 248 -2.08 8.37 17.75
N ARG A 249 -1.18 8.34 18.74
CA ARG A 249 -1.17 7.31 19.80
C ARG A 249 -2.50 7.31 20.55
N GLY A 250 -3.06 6.12 20.74
CA GLY A 250 -4.29 5.92 21.51
C GLY A 250 -5.58 6.30 20.77
N MET A 251 -5.51 6.96 19.61
CA MET A 251 -6.70 7.27 18.83
C MET A 251 -7.15 6.01 18.07
N PRO A 252 -8.43 5.61 18.15
CA PRO A 252 -8.96 4.52 17.33
C PRO A 252 -8.91 4.89 15.83
N THR A 253 -8.88 3.89 14.95
CA THR A 253 -8.91 4.13 13.51
C THR A 253 -10.26 4.60 13.00
N HIS A 254 -11.34 4.11 13.58
CA HIS A 254 -12.71 4.45 13.21
C HIS A 254 -13.69 4.06 14.32
N TYR A 255 -14.89 4.61 14.21
CA TYR A 255 -16.05 4.27 15.04
C TYR A 255 -17.19 3.71 14.16
N PRO A 256 -18.13 2.95 14.74
CA PRO A 256 -19.41 2.63 14.09
C PRO A 256 -20.19 3.92 13.81
N ILE A 257 -20.93 3.93 12.69
CA ILE A 257 -21.82 5.04 12.34
C ILE A 257 -23.02 4.52 11.55
N GLU A 258 -24.20 5.00 11.88
CA GLU A 258 -25.37 4.93 10.99
C GLU A 258 -25.42 6.22 10.18
N PRO A 259 -25.36 6.15 8.84
CA PRO A 259 -25.36 7.34 8.00
C PRO A 259 -26.74 8.02 8.01
N PRO A 260 -26.85 9.30 7.62
CA PRO A 260 -28.15 9.96 7.45
C PRO A 260 -29.08 9.17 6.53
N ALA A 261 -30.33 9.03 6.94
CA ALA A 261 -31.40 8.46 6.08
C ALA A 261 -31.66 9.36 4.86
N ASN A 262 -31.53 10.70 5.03
CA ASN A 262 -31.62 11.66 3.96
C ASN A 262 -30.44 11.51 2.98
N ILE A 263 -30.75 11.19 1.72
CA ILE A 263 -29.77 10.92 0.66
C ILE A 263 -28.89 12.17 0.37
N THR A 264 -29.49 13.37 0.40
CA THR A 264 -28.78 14.62 0.13
C THR A 264 -27.74 14.91 1.23
N GLU A 265 -28.14 14.80 2.51
CA GLU A 265 -27.22 14.99 3.63
C GLU A 265 -26.10 13.95 3.63
N ARG A 266 -26.45 12.70 3.37
CA ARG A 266 -25.44 11.64 3.22
C ARG A 266 -24.48 11.92 2.08
N ALA A 267 -24.95 12.36 0.92
CA ALA A 267 -24.11 12.70 -0.21
C ALA A 267 -23.15 13.86 0.12
N LEU A 268 -23.60 14.87 0.85
CA LEU A 268 -22.75 15.99 1.31
C LEU A 268 -21.63 15.50 2.24
N LEU A 269 -21.95 14.61 3.17
CA LEU A 269 -20.97 14.04 4.10
C LEU A 269 -19.93 13.14 3.40
N LEU A 270 -20.27 12.55 2.25
CA LEU A 270 -19.36 11.72 1.45
C LEU A 270 -18.44 12.53 0.52
N VAL A 271 -18.67 13.83 0.32
CA VAL A 271 -17.83 14.67 -0.57
C VAL A 271 -16.35 14.68 -0.19
N PRO A 272 -15.96 14.79 1.11
CA PRO A 272 -14.55 14.75 1.49
C PRO A 272 -13.90 13.36 1.35
N ASP A 273 -14.66 12.33 1.00
CA ASP A 273 -14.22 10.93 0.91
C ASP A 273 -13.60 10.47 2.25
N ILE A 274 -12.36 10.02 2.22
CA ILE A 274 -11.62 9.49 3.38
C ILE A 274 -11.02 10.58 4.29
N VAL A 275 -11.15 11.85 3.93
CA VAL A 275 -10.51 12.96 4.66
C VAL A 275 -11.37 13.36 5.85
N PRO A 276 -10.89 13.25 7.11
CA PRO A 276 -11.63 13.69 8.29
C PRO A 276 -11.95 15.20 8.20
N SER A 277 -13.24 15.54 8.10
CA SER A 277 -13.68 16.90 7.78
C SER A 277 -14.84 17.41 8.63
N PHE A 278 -15.48 16.54 9.41
CA PHE A 278 -16.66 16.88 10.20
C PHE A 278 -16.44 16.53 11.68
N THR A 279 -16.88 17.39 12.58
CA THR A 279 -16.98 17.00 13.99
C THR A 279 -18.12 16.02 14.23
N ALA A 280 -18.11 15.29 15.36
CA ALA A 280 -19.21 14.42 15.75
C ALA A 280 -20.57 15.18 15.77
N ALA A 281 -20.58 16.41 16.31
CA ALA A 281 -21.77 17.26 16.34
C ALA A 281 -22.30 17.58 14.92
N GLN A 282 -21.44 17.91 13.97
CA GLN A 282 -21.82 18.18 12.59
C GLN A 282 -22.38 16.95 11.87
N LEU A 283 -21.86 15.75 12.17
CA LEU A 283 -22.40 14.50 11.63
C LEU A 283 -23.83 14.25 12.16
N ILE A 284 -24.04 14.48 13.46
CA ILE A 284 -25.37 14.32 14.11
C ILE A 284 -26.36 15.36 13.59
N GLU A 285 -25.97 16.62 13.47
CA GLU A 285 -26.82 17.68 12.92
C GLU A 285 -27.35 17.33 11.53
N ARG A 286 -26.57 16.59 10.74
CA ARG A 286 -26.98 16.11 9.42
C ARG A 286 -27.72 14.77 9.45
N GLY A 287 -28.03 14.26 10.64
CA GLY A 287 -28.85 13.05 10.83
C GLY A 287 -28.09 11.73 10.88
N ALA A 288 -26.79 11.75 11.04
CA ALA A 288 -26.02 10.54 11.37
C ALA A 288 -26.21 10.15 12.83
N ARG A 289 -25.99 8.87 13.17
CA ARG A 289 -25.97 8.38 14.56
C ARG A 289 -24.61 7.78 14.86
N LEU A 290 -24.07 8.17 16.00
CA LEU A 290 -22.78 7.75 16.51
C LEU A 290 -22.95 7.07 17.88
N ASP A 291 -22.04 6.17 18.22
CA ASP A 291 -21.95 5.58 19.56
C ASP A 291 -21.27 6.55 20.56
N GLU A 292 -21.38 6.25 21.85
CA GLU A 292 -20.83 7.10 22.92
C GLU A 292 -19.33 7.40 22.74
N PRO A 293 -18.44 6.43 22.40
CA PRO A 293 -17.05 6.73 22.15
C PRO A 293 -16.81 7.73 21.01
N ALA A 294 -17.60 7.65 19.94
CA ALA A 294 -17.51 8.58 18.80
C ALA A 294 -17.99 9.98 19.16
N LEU A 295 -18.97 10.10 20.06
CA LEU A 295 -19.46 11.40 20.59
C LEU A 295 -18.39 12.15 21.38
N GLN A 296 -17.49 11.42 22.05
CA GLN A 296 -16.40 11.98 22.83
C GLN A 296 -15.14 12.27 22.00
N HIS A 297 -15.18 12.00 20.68
CA HIS A 297 -14.04 12.25 19.81
C HIS A 297 -13.83 13.74 19.56
N GLU A 298 -12.68 14.28 20.00
CA GLU A 298 -12.36 15.71 19.89
C GLU A 298 -11.90 16.15 18.50
N GLY A 299 -11.58 15.21 17.62
CA GLY A 299 -11.08 15.48 16.25
C GLY A 299 -12.18 15.52 15.20
N SER A 300 -11.74 15.64 13.96
CA SER A 300 -12.62 15.47 12.81
C SER A 300 -12.75 14.00 12.42
N LEU A 301 -13.92 13.66 11.90
CA LEU A 301 -14.31 12.34 11.38
C LEU A 301 -14.64 12.44 9.88
N ALA A 302 -14.47 11.35 9.16
CA ALA A 302 -14.94 11.20 7.79
C ALA A 302 -16.09 10.17 7.76
N LEU A 303 -17.18 10.47 7.07
CA LEU A 303 -18.15 9.43 6.72
C LEU A 303 -17.57 8.63 5.56
N VAL A 304 -17.17 7.39 5.82
CA VAL A 304 -16.56 6.50 4.81
C VAL A 304 -17.55 5.41 4.41
N GLU A 305 -17.83 5.33 3.12
CA GLU A 305 -18.69 4.30 2.53
C GLU A 305 -17.88 3.19 1.86
N LEU A 306 -18.19 1.94 2.17
CA LEU A 306 -17.66 0.76 1.50
C LEU A 306 -18.82 0.02 0.83
N SER A 307 -18.88 0.07 -0.50
CA SER A 307 -19.91 -0.60 -1.28
C SER A 307 -19.86 -2.12 -1.12
N ASN A 308 -21.02 -2.76 -1.09
CA ASN A 308 -21.21 -4.22 -1.08
C ASN A 308 -21.94 -4.70 -2.34
N ALA A 309 -21.71 -4.03 -3.48
CA ALA A 309 -22.45 -4.23 -4.73
C ALA A 309 -23.96 -3.97 -4.52
N GLU A 310 -24.82 -4.98 -4.67
CA GLU A 310 -26.28 -4.85 -4.51
C GLU A 310 -26.73 -4.86 -3.03
N ALA A 311 -25.88 -5.31 -2.11
CA ALA A 311 -26.21 -5.29 -0.68
C ALA A 311 -25.96 -3.90 -0.07
N PRO A 312 -26.61 -3.58 1.08
CA PRO A 312 -26.39 -2.31 1.75
C PRO A 312 -24.90 -2.04 2.02
N PRO A 313 -24.41 -0.82 1.75
CA PRO A 313 -23.02 -0.43 2.04
C PRO A 313 -22.68 -0.58 3.52
N THR A 314 -21.40 -0.75 3.80
CA THR A 314 -20.85 -0.63 5.16
C THR A 314 -20.36 0.81 5.34
N TYR A 315 -20.66 1.41 6.50
CA TYR A 315 -20.21 2.75 6.85
C TYR A 315 -19.34 2.73 8.11
N VAL A 316 -18.32 3.58 8.12
CA VAL A 316 -17.51 3.85 9.30
C VAL A 316 -17.24 5.35 9.43
N ALA A 317 -17.13 5.84 10.67
CA ALA A 317 -16.65 7.18 10.98
C ALA A 317 -15.12 7.12 11.13
N GLY A 318 -14.40 7.39 10.05
CA GLY A 318 -12.93 7.32 10.00
C GLY A 318 -12.29 8.50 10.71
N THR A 319 -11.31 8.23 11.56
CA THR A 319 -10.50 9.23 12.28
C THR A 319 -9.26 9.62 11.47
N GLN A 320 -8.39 10.47 12.07
CA GLN A 320 -7.06 10.74 11.53
C GLN A 320 -6.22 9.47 11.35
N ASN A 321 -6.34 8.47 12.24
CA ASN A 321 -5.62 7.21 12.11
C ASN A 321 -6.13 6.34 10.95
N PHE A 322 -7.41 6.38 10.66
CA PHE A 322 -7.93 5.76 9.43
C PHE A 322 -7.37 6.45 8.18
N TYR A 323 -7.30 7.78 8.20
CA TYR A 323 -6.70 8.54 7.12
C TYR A 323 -5.20 8.24 6.95
N ALA A 324 -4.44 8.09 8.05
CA ALA A 324 -3.03 7.71 8.01
C ALA A 324 -2.83 6.34 7.30
N LEU A 325 -3.70 5.35 7.57
CA LEU A 325 -3.69 4.07 6.84
C LEU A 325 -3.90 4.26 5.33
N THR A 326 -4.74 5.21 4.92
CA THR A 326 -4.97 5.49 3.51
C THR A 326 -3.78 6.18 2.82
N ARG A 327 -2.77 6.63 3.57
CA ARG A 327 -1.51 7.13 3.00
C ARG A 327 -0.62 6.00 2.53
N TYR A 328 -0.77 4.84 3.13
CA TYR A 328 -0.09 3.62 2.68
C TYR A 328 -0.66 3.14 1.34
N ASN A 329 -1.97 3.09 1.25
CA ASN A 329 -2.71 2.79 0.02
C ASN A 329 -4.02 3.60 0.00
N ALA A 330 -4.22 4.43 -1.02
CA ALA A 330 -5.36 5.36 -1.13
C ALA A 330 -6.69 4.62 -1.37
N SER A 331 -7.09 3.77 -0.41
CA SER A 331 -8.29 2.94 -0.47
C SER A 331 -8.87 2.71 0.93
N SER A 332 -10.13 3.09 1.12
CA SER A 332 -10.89 2.77 2.34
C SER A 332 -11.03 1.26 2.57
N TYR A 333 -11.14 0.49 1.49
CA TYR A 333 -11.20 -0.99 1.55
C TYR A 333 -9.91 -1.58 2.11
N TYR A 334 -8.77 -1.03 1.67
CA TYR A 334 -7.45 -1.40 2.19
C TYR A 334 -7.33 -1.09 3.68
N ALA A 335 -7.61 0.16 4.05
CA ALA A 335 -7.48 0.61 5.44
C ALA A 335 -8.32 -0.25 6.39
N LEU A 336 -9.58 -0.52 6.05
CA LEU A 336 -10.45 -1.35 6.88
C LEU A 336 -10.02 -2.83 6.90
N ALA A 337 -9.49 -3.38 5.77
CA ALA A 337 -8.98 -4.75 5.74
C ALA A 337 -7.74 -4.94 6.62
N VAL A 338 -6.84 -3.95 6.64
CA VAL A 338 -5.69 -3.92 7.56
C VAL A 338 -6.15 -3.99 9.00
N VAL A 339 -7.10 -3.12 9.38
CA VAL A 339 -7.63 -3.07 10.77
C VAL A 339 -8.31 -4.38 11.14
N GLU A 340 -9.16 -4.93 10.27
CA GLU A 340 -9.89 -6.15 10.58
C GLU A 340 -9.00 -7.39 10.61
N LEU A 341 -8.00 -7.48 9.72
CA LEU A 341 -7.00 -8.55 9.79
C LEU A 341 -6.20 -8.46 11.09
N GLY A 342 -5.72 -7.25 11.43
CA GLY A 342 -4.95 -7.04 12.65
C GLY A 342 -5.72 -7.39 13.91
N ARG A 343 -6.99 -6.98 14.02
CA ARG A 343 -7.89 -7.35 15.12
C ARG A 343 -8.13 -8.86 15.19
N ALA A 344 -8.31 -9.52 14.05
CA ALA A 344 -8.50 -10.98 14.01
C ALA A 344 -7.23 -11.73 14.44
N VAL A 345 -6.05 -11.23 14.08
CA VAL A 345 -4.76 -11.78 14.56
C VAL A 345 -4.62 -11.56 16.08
N ALA A 346 -4.90 -10.36 16.56
CA ALA A 346 -4.83 -10.05 18.00
C ALA A 346 -5.77 -10.94 18.83
N ALA A 347 -7.00 -11.19 18.33
CA ALA A 347 -7.97 -12.08 19.00
C ALA A 347 -7.56 -13.56 18.98
N GLY A 348 -6.65 -13.97 18.12
CA GLY A 348 -6.14 -15.34 18.01
C GLY A 348 -4.87 -15.61 18.84
N ARG A 349 -4.34 -14.59 19.51
CA ARG A 349 -3.20 -14.71 20.44
C ARG A 349 -3.65 -15.06 21.84
#